data_0ba344544db48dad0f267ad275751b94
#
_entry.id   0ba344544db48dad0f267ad275751b94
#
_cell.length_a   1.000
_cell.length_b   1.000
_cell.length_c   1.000
_cell.angle_alpha   90.00
_cell.angle_beta   90.00
_cell.angle_gamma   90.00
#
_symmetry.space_group_name_H-M   'P 1'
#
loop_
_entity.id
_entity.type
_entity.pdbx_description
1 polymer ?
#
loop_
_entity_poly.entity_id
_entity_poly.type
_entity_poly.pdbx_seq_one_letter_code
_entity_poly.pdbx_strand_id
1 'polypeptide(L)'
;MTAVNELIQGLDTRLRIGSDRAEGIDQIEVIDPATEQTLTTVYAADTGEALQSVDAAAQAAPGWAATPPRQRSDILRKAYDLMLEREEQLAELIILENGKTYPDAIGEIRYGAEFFRWFSEEAVRIIGEIRTAPRGDKRIVVLPEPVGISLMVTPWNFPSAMATRKIAPALAAGCTTILKPASDTPLSALAVADILTEAGAPPGTVNVVVARGSSGVVDVMLEDPRVRKLSFTGSTEVGRILMQKAGSRILRTSMELGGNAPFVVFKDADLGAAVEGAMLAKMRNAGETCVAANRFYVQSEVAEQFTNLLTDAMSNLRMGPGIDRSNQVGPMINSAAVEKIDSLVSGAVDARANVLTGGSAAEGPGFFYHPTVLSELSPDAAILGEEIFGPVAPVVTFDSEEEAISAANDTVHGLISYVYTSDLNRAFRVGEAIESGMVALNRGLISDEAAPFGGVKESGVGREGSHHGLEEFLELKYLAW
;
A
#
# COMPACT_ATOMS: atom_id res chain seq x y z
N MET A 1 18.68 -22.80 0.18
CA MET A 1 18.26 -23.29 -1.16
C MET A 1 17.26 -24.44 -1.08
N THR A 2 17.43 -25.50 -0.24
CA THR A 2 16.48 -26.62 -0.16
C THR A 2 15.10 -26.20 0.37
N ALA A 3 15.03 -25.44 1.48
CA ALA A 3 13.77 -25.01 2.09
C ALA A 3 12.97 -24.04 1.21
N VAL A 4 13.66 -23.12 0.54
CA VAL A 4 13.05 -22.18 -0.43
C VAL A 4 12.44 -22.92 -1.62
N ASN A 5 13.15 -23.91 -2.18
CA ASN A 5 12.61 -24.71 -3.27
C ASN A 5 11.41 -25.56 -2.84
N GLU A 6 11.41 -26.09 -1.61
CA GLU A 6 10.27 -26.82 -1.04
C GLU A 6 9.07 -25.89 -0.84
N LEU A 7 9.28 -24.65 -0.36
CA LEU A 7 8.23 -23.66 -0.22
C LEU A 7 7.55 -23.37 -1.57
N ILE A 8 8.34 -23.07 -2.60
CA ILE A 8 7.82 -22.73 -3.93
C ILE A 8 7.13 -23.91 -4.60
N GLN A 9 7.71 -25.14 -4.51
CA GLN A 9 7.11 -26.35 -5.08
C GLN A 9 5.80 -26.75 -4.40
N GLY A 10 5.58 -26.35 -3.16
CA GLY A 10 4.34 -26.60 -2.41
C GLY A 10 3.20 -25.62 -2.72
N LEU A 11 3.47 -24.53 -3.46
CA LEU A 11 2.46 -23.49 -3.74
C LEU A 11 1.48 -23.94 -4.83
N ASP A 12 0.20 -23.75 -4.55
CA ASP A 12 -0.84 -23.83 -5.57
C ASP A 12 -0.96 -22.48 -6.29
N THR A 13 -0.48 -22.41 -7.52
CA THR A 13 -0.38 -21.19 -8.33
C THR A 13 -1.62 -20.90 -9.19
N ARG A 14 -2.70 -21.69 -9.03
CA ARG A 14 -3.97 -21.53 -9.71
C ARG A 14 -4.78 -20.37 -9.14
N LEU A 15 -5.71 -19.85 -9.92
CA LEU A 15 -6.65 -18.82 -9.50
C LEU A 15 -7.57 -19.31 -8.37
N ARG A 16 -8.09 -18.41 -7.55
CA ARG A 16 -9.05 -18.70 -6.48
C ARG A 16 -10.42 -18.17 -6.89
N ILE A 17 -11.30 -19.05 -7.38
CA ILE A 17 -12.63 -18.67 -7.88
C ILE A 17 -13.68 -19.61 -7.25
N GLY A 18 -14.48 -19.08 -6.34
CA GLY A 18 -15.46 -19.89 -5.62
C GLY A 18 -14.81 -20.98 -4.76
N SER A 19 -15.21 -22.23 -4.99
CA SER A 19 -14.57 -23.42 -4.40
C SER A 19 -13.39 -23.93 -5.21
N ASP A 20 -13.19 -23.40 -6.43
CA ASP A 20 -12.32 -24.00 -7.42
C ASP A 20 -10.93 -23.37 -7.43
N ARG A 21 -9.97 -24.21 -7.81
CA ARG A 21 -8.62 -23.83 -8.19
C ARG A 21 -8.60 -23.83 -9.72
N ALA A 22 -8.89 -22.65 -10.32
CA ALA A 22 -9.02 -22.56 -11.76
C ALA A 22 -7.65 -22.40 -12.45
N GLU A 23 -7.44 -23.18 -13.50
CA GLU A 23 -6.34 -22.99 -14.43
C GLU A 23 -6.80 -21.95 -15.46
N GLY A 24 -6.10 -20.80 -15.50
CA GLY A 24 -6.32 -19.81 -16.53
C GLY A 24 -5.73 -20.27 -17.88
N ILE A 25 -6.03 -19.52 -18.93
CA ILE A 25 -5.58 -19.85 -20.30
C ILE A 25 -4.11 -19.49 -20.57
N ASP A 26 -3.48 -18.69 -19.73
CA ASP A 26 -2.08 -18.22 -19.86
C ASP A 26 -1.35 -18.39 -18.52
N GLN A 27 -0.04 -18.20 -18.53
CA GLN A 27 0.81 -18.24 -17.36
C GLN A 27 1.73 -17.02 -17.31
N ILE A 28 2.00 -16.53 -16.10
CA ILE A 28 2.90 -15.42 -15.84
C ILE A 28 4.08 -15.96 -15.03
N GLU A 29 5.28 -15.62 -15.46
CA GLU A 29 6.49 -15.87 -14.68
C GLU A 29 6.55 -14.91 -13.49
N VAL A 30 6.83 -15.44 -12.32
CA VAL A 30 7.17 -14.66 -11.12
C VAL A 30 8.68 -14.67 -11.01
N ILE A 31 9.27 -13.49 -11.03
CA ILE A 31 10.73 -13.30 -11.04
C ILE A 31 11.21 -12.97 -9.62
N ASP A 32 12.34 -13.53 -9.23
CA ASP A 32 13.09 -13.09 -8.06
C ASP A 32 13.89 -11.82 -8.43
N PRO A 33 13.55 -10.65 -7.86
CA PRO A 33 14.24 -9.40 -8.20
C PRO A 33 15.73 -9.38 -7.80
N ALA A 34 16.12 -10.23 -6.85
CA ALA A 34 17.52 -10.30 -6.39
C ALA A 34 18.43 -11.10 -7.34
N THR A 35 17.86 -11.99 -8.17
CA THR A 35 18.62 -12.88 -9.05
C THR A 35 18.22 -12.81 -10.51
N GLU A 36 17.09 -12.14 -10.82
CA GLU A 36 16.45 -12.08 -12.14
C GLU A 36 15.98 -13.45 -12.68
N GLN A 37 15.94 -14.46 -11.81
CA GLN A 37 15.54 -15.81 -12.20
C GLN A 37 14.04 -16.01 -11.96
N THR A 38 13.42 -16.82 -12.84
CA THR A 38 12.05 -17.26 -12.64
C THR A 38 11.95 -18.17 -11.41
N LEU A 39 11.15 -17.75 -10.43
CA LEU A 39 10.82 -18.55 -9.23
C LEU A 39 9.83 -19.65 -9.57
N THR A 40 8.75 -19.29 -10.23
CA THR A 40 7.65 -20.17 -10.63
C THR A 40 6.79 -19.47 -11.68
N THR A 41 5.76 -20.18 -12.15
CA THR A 41 4.71 -19.58 -12.99
C THR A 41 3.38 -19.64 -12.27
N VAL A 42 2.55 -18.61 -12.43
CA VAL A 42 1.17 -18.57 -11.94
C VAL A 42 0.20 -18.55 -13.11
N TYR A 43 -0.95 -19.18 -12.95
CA TYR A 43 -2.02 -19.10 -13.94
C TYR A 43 -2.59 -17.69 -14.03
N ALA A 44 -2.86 -17.25 -15.26
CA ALA A 44 -3.42 -15.93 -15.55
C ALA A 44 -4.86 -16.06 -16.06
N ALA A 45 -5.72 -15.23 -15.51
CA ALA A 45 -7.11 -15.09 -15.91
C ALA A 45 -7.23 -14.29 -17.22
N ASP A 46 -8.20 -14.66 -18.03
CA ASP A 46 -8.75 -13.82 -19.06
C ASP A 46 -10.09 -13.19 -18.60
N THR A 47 -10.85 -12.67 -19.54
CA THR A 47 -12.19 -12.10 -19.30
C THR A 47 -13.21 -13.15 -18.85
N GLY A 48 -13.02 -14.42 -19.21
CA GLY A 48 -13.90 -15.53 -18.83
C GLY A 48 -13.77 -15.85 -17.35
N GLU A 49 -12.55 -16.10 -16.86
CA GLU A 49 -12.31 -16.35 -15.43
C GLU A 49 -12.64 -15.11 -14.57
N ALA A 50 -12.40 -13.90 -15.11
CA ALA A 50 -12.81 -12.67 -14.44
C ALA A 50 -14.33 -12.64 -14.19
N LEU A 51 -15.15 -12.96 -15.19
CA LEU A 51 -16.62 -13.03 -15.03
C LEU A 51 -17.05 -14.21 -14.14
N GLN A 52 -16.37 -15.36 -14.21
CA GLN A 52 -16.62 -16.48 -13.28
C GLN A 52 -16.36 -16.06 -11.82
N SER A 53 -15.36 -15.21 -11.56
CA SER A 53 -15.11 -14.69 -10.22
C SER A 53 -16.24 -13.78 -9.73
N VAL A 54 -16.85 -12.98 -10.65
CA VAL A 54 -18.05 -12.19 -10.33
C VAL A 54 -19.24 -13.09 -10.06
N ASP A 55 -19.43 -14.18 -10.83
CA ASP A 55 -20.49 -15.15 -10.60
C ASP A 55 -20.35 -15.82 -9.23
N ALA A 56 -19.14 -16.27 -8.87
CA ALA A 56 -18.87 -16.89 -7.57
C ALA A 56 -19.11 -15.90 -6.41
N ALA A 57 -18.64 -14.65 -6.54
CA ALA A 57 -18.86 -13.61 -5.56
C ALA A 57 -20.36 -13.27 -5.40
N ALA A 58 -21.10 -13.21 -6.51
CA ALA A 58 -22.55 -12.93 -6.50
C ALA A 58 -23.35 -14.07 -5.85
N GLN A 59 -22.95 -15.32 -6.08
CA GLN A 59 -23.58 -16.49 -5.45
C GLN A 59 -23.37 -16.50 -3.94
N ALA A 60 -22.19 -16.13 -3.46
CA ALA A 60 -21.84 -16.09 -2.04
C ALA A 60 -22.43 -14.88 -1.30
N ALA A 61 -22.64 -13.75 -1.98
CA ALA A 61 -22.98 -12.46 -1.37
C ALA A 61 -24.20 -12.49 -0.45
N PRO A 62 -25.37 -13.06 -0.81
CA PRO A 62 -26.52 -13.08 0.10
C PRO A 62 -26.26 -13.83 1.40
N GLY A 63 -25.59 -15.00 1.31
CA GLY A 63 -25.25 -15.81 2.48
C GLY A 63 -24.25 -15.12 3.39
N TRP A 64 -23.22 -14.50 2.81
CA TRP A 64 -22.21 -13.77 3.56
C TRP A 64 -22.76 -12.51 4.24
N ALA A 65 -23.56 -11.72 3.54
CA ALA A 65 -24.24 -10.55 4.11
C ALA A 65 -25.15 -10.91 5.28
N ALA A 66 -25.81 -12.07 5.22
CA ALA A 66 -26.67 -12.57 6.29
C ALA A 66 -25.90 -13.25 7.44
N THR A 67 -24.59 -13.51 7.27
CA THR A 67 -23.75 -14.12 8.31
C THR A 67 -23.66 -13.19 9.53
N PRO A 68 -23.96 -13.69 10.76
CA PRO A 68 -23.88 -12.87 11.96
C PRO A 68 -22.52 -12.19 12.12
N PRO A 69 -22.47 -10.92 12.56
CA PRO A 69 -21.22 -10.18 12.72
C PRO A 69 -20.16 -10.91 13.56
N ARG A 70 -20.58 -11.65 14.59
CA ARG A 70 -19.64 -12.44 15.42
C ARG A 70 -18.97 -13.57 14.62
N GLN A 71 -19.68 -14.24 13.74
CA GLN A 71 -19.08 -15.29 12.92
C GLN A 71 -18.08 -14.70 11.90
N ARG A 72 -18.38 -13.55 11.31
CA ARG A 72 -17.42 -12.83 10.46
C ARG A 72 -16.18 -12.42 11.26
N SER A 73 -16.38 -11.90 12.47
CA SER A 73 -15.31 -11.57 13.42
C SER A 73 -14.41 -12.78 13.74
N ASP A 74 -15.01 -13.93 14.04
CA ASP A 74 -14.26 -15.14 14.42
C ASP A 74 -13.42 -15.67 13.26
N ILE A 75 -13.91 -15.61 12.02
CA ILE A 75 -13.14 -15.97 10.80
C ILE A 75 -11.94 -15.02 10.62
N LEU A 76 -12.16 -13.72 10.72
CA LEU A 76 -11.06 -12.73 10.60
C LEU A 76 -10.03 -12.92 11.71
N ARG A 77 -10.48 -13.18 12.95
CA ARG A 77 -9.55 -13.45 14.06
C ARG A 77 -8.72 -14.70 13.82
N LYS A 78 -9.34 -15.77 13.32
CA LYS A 78 -8.61 -16.99 12.98
C LYS A 78 -7.61 -16.76 11.83
N ALA A 79 -7.96 -15.92 10.84
CA ALA A 79 -7.03 -15.56 9.77
C ALA A 79 -5.80 -14.81 10.30
N TYR A 80 -5.97 -13.90 11.27
CA TYR A 80 -4.88 -13.26 12.00
C TYR A 80 -3.96 -14.29 12.67
N ASP A 81 -4.55 -15.22 13.45
CA ASP A 81 -3.78 -16.21 14.17
C ASP A 81 -2.97 -17.10 13.21
N LEU A 82 -3.57 -17.54 12.08
CA LEU A 82 -2.91 -18.34 11.05
C LEU A 82 -1.77 -17.57 10.33
N MET A 83 -1.94 -16.28 10.09
CA MET A 83 -0.85 -15.46 9.51
C MET A 83 0.36 -15.39 10.43
N LEU A 84 0.14 -15.17 11.73
CA LEU A 84 1.23 -15.14 12.71
C LEU A 84 1.88 -16.50 12.94
N GLU A 85 1.11 -17.58 12.92
CA GLU A 85 1.64 -18.94 12.99
C GLU A 85 2.61 -19.25 11.83
N ARG A 86 2.37 -18.63 10.65
CA ARG A 86 3.14 -18.85 9.41
C ARG A 86 3.98 -17.64 9.01
N GLU A 87 4.25 -16.71 9.94
CA GLU A 87 4.87 -15.43 9.61
C GLU A 87 6.22 -15.59 8.88
N GLU A 88 7.06 -16.56 9.29
CA GLU A 88 8.35 -16.84 8.67
C GLU A 88 8.19 -17.30 7.21
N GLN A 89 7.29 -18.25 6.95
CA GLN A 89 7.05 -18.78 5.60
C GLN A 89 6.47 -17.70 4.66
N LEU A 90 5.53 -16.91 5.18
CA LEU A 90 4.92 -15.82 4.42
C LEU A 90 5.93 -14.69 4.14
N ALA A 91 6.82 -14.40 5.10
CA ALA A 91 7.88 -13.43 4.90
C ALA A 91 8.90 -13.91 3.85
N GLU A 92 9.32 -15.16 3.91
CA GLU A 92 10.20 -15.76 2.87
C GLU A 92 9.56 -15.68 1.48
N LEU A 93 8.25 -15.92 1.37
CA LEU A 93 7.51 -15.78 0.11
C LEU A 93 7.57 -14.36 -0.42
N ILE A 94 7.34 -13.36 0.43
CA ILE A 94 7.44 -11.94 0.05
C ILE A 94 8.88 -11.59 -0.39
N ILE A 95 9.89 -12.04 0.35
CA ILE A 95 11.30 -11.80 -0.01
C ILE A 95 11.58 -12.29 -1.43
N LEU A 96 11.09 -13.46 -1.77
CA LEU A 96 11.37 -14.08 -3.06
C LEU A 96 10.65 -13.36 -4.21
N GLU A 97 9.36 -13.02 -4.08
CA GLU A 97 8.63 -12.40 -5.18
C GLU A 97 8.78 -10.87 -5.26
N ASN A 98 9.14 -10.19 -4.15
CA ASN A 98 9.26 -8.73 -4.09
C ASN A 98 10.71 -8.25 -3.91
N GLY A 99 11.58 -9.06 -3.30
CA GLY A 99 12.98 -8.71 -3.07
C GLY A 99 13.27 -7.97 -1.75
N LYS A 100 12.27 -7.52 -1.00
CA LYS A 100 12.50 -6.74 0.24
C LYS A 100 13.30 -7.52 1.28
N THR A 101 13.90 -6.79 2.21
CA THR A 101 14.69 -7.38 3.29
C THR A 101 13.84 -8.20 4.25
N TYR A 102 14.47 -9.14 4.96
CA TYR A 102 13.78 -9.95 5.95
C TYR A 102 13.07 -9.12 7.04
N PRO A 103 13.67 -8.06 7.64
CA PRO A 103 12.96 -7.21 8.59
C PRO A 103 11.72 -6.52 8.00
N ASP A 104 11.80 -6.06 6.76
CA ASP A 104 10.66 -5.44 6.06
C ASP A 104 9.56 -6.46 5.77
N ALA A 105 9.92 -7.68 5.36
CA ALA A 105 8.96 -8.75 5.05
C ALA A 105 8.20 -9.22 6.30
N ILE A 106 8.91 -9.49 7.40
CA ILE A 106 8.29 -9.83 8.70
C ILE A 106 7.40 -8.67 9.20
N GLY A 107 7.90 -7.44 9.07
CA GLY A 107 7.12 -6.24 9.41
C GLY A 107 5.83 -6.13 8.59
N GLU A 108 5.88 -6.47 7.30
CA GLU A 108 4.69 -6.47 6.44
C GLU A 108 3.69 -7.55 6.85
N ILE A 109 4.14 -8.79 7.12
CA ILE A 109 3.22 -9.87 7.55
C ILE A 109 2.51 -9.49 8.84
N ARG A 110 3.23 -9.00 9.84
CA ARG A 110 2.64 -8.55 11.10
C ARG A 110 1.64 -7.42 10.89
N TYR A 111 2.02 -6.40 10.12
CA TYR A 111 1.15 -5.29 9.77
C TYR A 111 -0.10 -5.74 8.98
N GLY A 112 0.07 -6.62 8.00
CA GLY A 112 -1.03 -7.20 7.23
C GLY A 112 -1.98 -8.03 8.10
N ALA A 113 -1.46 -8.82 9.03
CA ALA A 113 -2.24 -9.61 9.97
C ALA A 113 -3.08 -8.72 10.90
N GLU A 114 -2.52 -7.59 11.38
CA GLU A 114 -3.22 -6.67 12.27
C GLU A 114 -4.51 -6.12 11.65
N PHE A 115 -4.63 -5.99 10.33
CA PHE A 115 -5.92 -5.62 9.71
C PHE A 115 -6.99 -6.68 9.93
N PHE A 116 -6.65 -7.96 9.91
CA PHE A 116 -7.62 -9.00 10.26
C PHE A 116 -8.03 -8.92 11.74
N ARG A 117 -7.09 -8.68 12.65
CA ARG A 117 -7.40 -8.48 14.07
C ARG A 117 -8.29 -7.27 14.28
N TRP A 118 -7.88 -6.10 13.76
CA TRP A 118 -8.61 -4.84 13.90
C TRP A 118 -10.05 -4.97 13.38
N PHE A 119 -10.22 -5.44 12.16
CA PHE A 119 -11.54 -5.57 11.56
C PHE A 119 -12.37 -6.74 12.11
N SER A 120 -11.76 -7.73 12.76
CA SER A 120 -12.50 -8.71 13.56
C SER A 120 -13.22 -8.03 14.74
N GLU A 121 -12.58 -7.05 15.35
CA GLU A 121 -13.14 -6.28 16.46
C GLU A 121 -14.15 -5.24 15.96
N GLU A 122 -13.93 -4.61 14.81
CA GLU A 122 -14.85 -3.65 14.20
C GLU A 122 -16.10 -4.31 13.59
N ALA A 123 -16.03 -5.55 13.14
CA ALA A 123 -17.18 -6.27 12.58
C ALA A 123 -18.41 -6.28 13.50
N VAL A 124 -18.20 -6.35 14.81
CA VAL A 124 -19.27 -6.38 15.84
C VAL A 124 -19.65 -4.99 16.35
N ARG A 125 -19.02 -3.92 15.83
CA ARG A 125 -19.25 -2.52 16.20
C ARG A 125 -20.00 -1.74 15.11
N ILE A 126 -20.53 -2.40 14.09
CA ILE A 126 -21.35 -1.77 13.05
C ILE A 126 -22.68 -1.34 13.70
N ILE A 127 -22.88 -0.04 13.85
CA ILE A 127 -23.99 0.56 14.60
C ILE A 127 -24.96 1.24 13.65
N GLY A 128 -26.27 0.91 13.77
CA GLY A 128 -27.37 1.65 13.18
C GLY A 128 -27.93 2.70 14.16
N GLU A 129 -28.87 3.52 13.68
CA GLU A 129 -29.50 4.57 14.46
C GLU A 129 -31.01 4.41 14.52
N ILE A 130 -31.63 4.75 15.68
CA ILE A 130 -33.06 4.93 15.81
C ILE A 130 -33.31 6.25 16.54
N ARG A 131 -34.07 7.16 15.92
CA ARG A 131 -34.44 8.45 16.53
C ARG A 131 -35.85 8.89 16.12
N THR A 132 -36.48 9.74 16.93
CA THR A 132 -37.73 10.40 16.55
C THR A 132 -37.45 11.52 15.56
N ALA A 133 -38.24 11.63 14.50
CA ALA A 133 -38.16 12.74 13.57
C ALA A 133 -38.41 14.08 14.30
N PRO A 134 -37.81 15.20 13.87
CA PRO A 134 -37.98 16.51 14.56
C PRO A 134 -39.43 16.96 14.70
N ARG A 135 -40.33 16.54 13.81
CA ARG A 135 -41.77 16.81 13.89
C ARG A 135 -42.55 15.87 14.80
N GLY A 136 -41.93 14.79 15.28
CA GLY A 136 -42.57 13.79 16.12
C GLY A 136 -43.51 12.83 15.38
N ASP A 137 -43.60 12.91 14.05
CA ASP A 137 -44.54 12.20 13.22
C ASP A 137 -44.14 10.79 12.81
N LYS A 138 -42.85 10.41 13.02
CA LYS A 138 -42.30 9.10 12.64
C LYS A 138 -41.01 8.78 13.39
N ARG A 139 -40.58 7.52 13.30
CA ARG A 139 -39.26 7.07 13.66
C ARG A 139 -38.33 7.09 12.43
N ILE A 140 -37.12 7.56 12.62
CA ILE A 140 -36.04 7.45 11.65
C ILE A 140 -35.20 6.26 12.10
N VAL A 141 -35.09 5.23 11.24
CA VAL A 141 -34.23 4.08 11.45
C VAL A 141 -33.18 4.09 10.35
N VAL A 142 -31.89 4.08 10.70
CA VAL A 142 -30.77 4.01 9.75
C VAL A 142 -30.06 2.69 9.95
N LEU A 143 -29.97 1.91 8.88
CA LEU A 143 -29.33 0.59 8.88
C LEU A 143 -28.08 0.64 7.98
N PRO A 144 -26.88 0.35 8.51
CA PRO A 144 -25.72 0.06 7.67
C PRO A 144 -25.90 -1.30 6.98
N GLU A 145 -25.70 -1.33 5.67
CA GLU A 145 -25.75 -2.55 4.84
C GLU A 145 -24.46 -2.68 4.03
N PRO A 146 -23.97 -3.91 3.72
CA PRO A 146 -22.80 -4.07 2.88
C PRO A 146 -23.04 -3.45 1.48
N VAL A 147 -22.04 -2.77 0.94
CA VAL A 147 -22.11 -2.18 -0.42
C VAL A 147 -22.32 -3.25 -1.49
N GLY A 148 -21.83 -4.48 -1.29
CA GLY A 148 -21.96 -5.62 -2.19
C GLY A 148 -20.62 -6.15 -2.68
N ILE A 149 -20.54 -6.63 -3.93
CA ILE A 149 -19.30 -7.17 -4.50
C ILE A 149 -18.28 -6.06 -4.67
N SER A 150 -17.12 -6.24 -4.06
CA SER A 150 -16.02 -5.28 -4.07
C SER A 150 -14.85 -5.80 -4.90
N LEU A 151 -14.57 -5.12 -6.01
CA LEU A 151 -13.36 -5.36 -6.81
C LEU A 151 -12.19 -4.60 -6.18
N MET A 152 -11.10 -5.31 -5.94
CA MET A 152 -9.88 -4.80 -5.34
C MET A 152 -8.70 -4.99 -6.28
N VAL A 153 -7.95 -3.93 -6.54
CA VAL A 153 -6.73 -3.98 -7.36
C VAL A 153 -5.58 -3.46 -6.52
N THR A 154 -4.55 -4.29 -6.33
CA THR A 154 -3.44 -4.00 -5.41
C THR A 154 -2.09 -3.95 -6.14
N PRO A 155 -1.16 -3.11 -5.66
CA PRO A 155 0.20 -3.01 -6.19
C PRO A 155 1.09 -4.14 -5.66
N TRP A 156 2.33 -4.15 -6.14
CA TRP A 156 3.34 -5.14 -5.84
C TRP A 156 4.18 -4.85 -4.58
N ASN A 157 4.20 -3.62 -4.08
CA ASN A 157 5.19 -3.19 -3.09
C ASN A 157 4.96 -3.70 -1.64
N PHE A 158 3.71 -4.00 -1.28
CA PHE A 158 3.33 -4.68 -0.02
C PHE A 158 2.24 -5.72 -0.33
N PRO A 159 2.59 -6.82 -1.01
CA PRO A 159 1.62 -7.73 -1.62
C PRO A 159 0.67 -8.39 -0.64
N SER A 160 1.13 -8.70 0.56
CA SER A 160 0.29 -9.27 1.63
C SER A 160 -0.55 -8.18 2.32
N ALA A 161 0.09 -7.10 2.78
CA ALA A 161 -0.58 -6.05 3.55
C ALA A 161 -1.61 -5.27 2.72
N MET A 162 -1.38 -5.01 1.42
CA MET A 162 -2.35 -4.35 0.57
C MET A 162 -3.57 -5.22 0.28
N ALA A 163 -3.41 -6.55 0.24
CA ALA A 163 -4.51 -7.49 0.15
C ALA A 163 -5.35 -7.51 1.43
N THR A 164 -4.72 -7.76 2.59
CA THR A 164 -5.43 -7.89 3.87
C THR A 164 -6.16 -6.63 4.28
N ARG A 165 -5.55 -5.47 4.07
CA ARG A 165 -6.05 -4.13 4.38
C ARG A 165 -7.34 -3.76 3.63
N LYS A 166 -7.57 -4.35 2.44
CA LYS A 166 -8.80 -4.18 1.66
C LYS A 166 -9.81 -5.31 1.93
N ILE A 167 -9.34 -6.55 2.01
CA ILE A 167 -10.22 -7.71 2.22
C ILE A 167 -10.83 -7.69 3.62
N ALA A 168 -10.06 -7.39 4.66
CA ALA A 168 -10.53 -7.46 6.04
C ALA A 168 -11.76 -6.57 6.31
N PRO A 169 -11.77 -5.24 5.99
CA PRO A 169 -12.94 -4.40 6.19
C PRO A 169 -14.13 -4.81 5.31
N ALA A 170 -13.89 -5.26 4.08
CA ALA A 170 -14.96 -5.73 3.20
C ALA A 170 -15.67 -6.95 3.78
N LEU A 171 -14.91 -7.94 4.25
CA LEU A 171 -15.47 -9.13 4.90
C LEU A 171 -16.18 -8.77 6.22
N ALA A 172 -15.62 -7.89 7.02
CA ALA A 172 -16.23 -7.39 8.25
C ALA A 172 -17.58 -6.73 7.98
N ALA A 173 -17.68 -5.92 6.92
CA ALA A 173 -18.92 -5.29 6.48
C ALA A 173 -19.97 -6.28 5.95
N GLY A 174 -19.55 -7.47 5.49
CA GLY A 174 -20.43 -8.46 4.84
C GLY A 174 -20.39 -8.42 3.32
N CYS A 175 -19.39 -7.78 2.72
CA CYS A 175 -19.12 -7.76 1.28
C CYS A 175 -18.38 -9.03 0.84
N THR A 176 -18.61 -9.49 -0.38
CA THR A 176 -17.75 -10.44 -1.07
C THR A 176 -16.70 -9.71 -1.88
N THR A 177 -15.55 -10.34 -2.10
CA THR A 177 -14.38 -9.68 -2.67
C THR A 177 -13.81 -10.43 -3.88
N ILE A 178 -13.32 -9.66 -4.84
CA ILE A 178 -12.50 -10.13 -5.95
C ILE A 178 -11.22 -9.32 -5.92
N LEU A 179 -10.10 -9.97 -5.63
CA LEU A 179 -8.79 -9.35 -5.61
C LEU A 179 -8.04 -9.63 -6.91
N LYS A 180 -7.61 -8.57 -7.59
CA LYS A 180 -6.64 -8.61 -8.68
C LYS A 180 -5.31 -8.06 -8.17
N PRO A 181 -4.36 -8.91 -7.74
CA PRO A 181 -3.02 -8.47 -7.31
C PRO A 181 -2.17 -8.02 -8.50
N ALA A 182 -1.04 -7.38 -8.21
CA ALA A 182 -0.02 -7.13 -9.21
C ALA A 182 0.52 -8.45 -9.78
N SER A 183 0.91 -8.44 -11.06
CA SER A 183 1.49 -9.60 -11.73
C SER A 183 2.89 -9.95 -11.25
N ASP A 184 3.60 -8.96 -10.72
CA ASP A 184 4.96 -9.13 -10.20
C ASP A 184 4.98 -9.91 -8.87
N THR A 185 3.94 -9.75 -8.03
CA THR A 185 3.87 -10.34 -6.68
C THR A 185 2.51 -10.99 -6.39
N PRO A 186 2.11 -12.02 -7.14
CA PRO A 186 0.80 -12.65 -6.98
C PRO A 186 0.75 -13.70 -5.86
N LEU A 187 1.90 -14.28 -5.47
CA LEU A 187 1.95 -15.45 -4.58
C LEU A 187 1.46 -15.13 -3.17
N SER A 188 1.84 -13.99 -2.62
CA SER A 188 1.36 -13.52 -1.30
C SER A 188 -0.16 -13.34 -1.27
N ALA A 189 -0.75 -12.81 -2.35
CA ALA A 189 -2.20 -12.63 -2.46
C ALA A 189 -2.95 -13.97 -2.50
N LEU A 190 -2.41 -14.97 -3.22
CA LEU A 190 -2.93 -16.33 -3.26
C LEU A 190 -2.85 -16.98 -1.88
N ALA A 191 -1.72 -16.80 -1.16
CA ALA A 191 -1.54 -17.30 0.20
C ALA A 191 -2.53 -16.68 1.19
N VAL A 192 -2.82 -15.38 1.09
CA VAL A 192 -3.83 -14.71 1.93
C VAL A 192 -5.23 -15.30 1.69
N ALA A 193 -5.60 -15.60 0.44
CA ALA A 193 -6.88 -16.23 0.13
C ALA A 193 -6.97 -17.66 0.70
N ASP A 194 -5.87 -18.42 0.67
CA ASP A 194 -5.80 -19.76 1.25
C ASP A 194 -5.95 -19.72 2.78
N ILE A 195 -5.31 -18.78 3.45
CA ILE A 195 -5.46 -18.53 4.88
C ILE A 195 -6.92 -18.21 5.24
N LEU A 196 -7.60 -17.37 4.48
CA LEU A 196 -8.99 -17.03 4.71
C LEU A 196 -9.93 -18.24 4.51
N THR A 197 -9.64 -19.07 3.50
CA THR A 197 -10.37 -20.32 3.25
C THR A 197 -10.20 -21.27 4.44
N GLU A 198 -8.98 -21.45 4.94
CA GLU A 198 -8.69 -22.28 6.12
C GLU A 198 -9.29 -21.69 7.40
N ALA A 199 -9.35 -20.36 7.51
CA ALA A 199 -10.03 -19.69 8.61
C ALA A 199 -11.54 -19.93 8.61
N GLY A 200 -12.12 -20.38 7.50
CA GLY A 200 -13.53 -20.74 7.38
C GLY A 200 -14.36 -19.74 6.56
N ALA A 201 -13.74 -18.87 5.76
CA ALA A 201 -14.47 -18.05 4.81
C ALA A 201 -15.18 -18.95 3.77
N PRO A 202 -16.51 -18.80 3.58
CA PRO A 202 -17.24 -19.62 2.62
C PRO A 202 -16.72 -19.46 1.19
N PRO A 203 -16.83 -20.48 0.33
CA PRO A 203 -16.49 -20.39 -1.08
C PRO A 203 -17.14 -19.19 -1.78
N GLY A 204 -16.37 -18.46 -2.60
CA GLY A 204 -16.84 -17.28 -3.32
C GLY A 204 -16.84 -15.98 -2.50
N THR A 205 -16.65 -16.05 -1.18
CA THR A 205 -16.51 -14.85 -0.34
C THR A 205 -15.22 -14.08 -0.67
N VAL A 206 -14.14 -14.81 -0.95
CA VAL A 206 -12.85 -14.26 -1.40
C VAL A 206 -12.46 -14.95 -2.70
N ASN A 207 -12.22 -14.16 -3.74
CA ASN A 207 -11.74 -14.64 -5.03
C ASN A 207 -10.45 -13.90 -5.40
N VAL A 208 -9.50 -14.59 -6.02
CA VAL A 208 -8.25 -13.98 -6.49
C VAL A 208 -8.03 -14.34 -7.95
N VAL A 209 -7.92 -13.32 -8.79
CA VAL A 209 -7.66 -13.43 -10.22
C VAL A 209 -6.37 -12.70 -10.58
N VAL A 210 -5.34 -13.45 -10.94
CA VAL A 210 -4.08 -12.90 -11.44
C VAL A 210 -4.22 -12.68 -12.95
N ALA A 211 -3.70 -11.60 -13.49
CA ALA A 211 -3.81 -11.32 -14.91
C ALA A 211 -2.58 -10.60 -15.47
N ARG A 212 -2.18 -10.96 -16.69
CA ARG A 212 -1.14 -10.25 -17.46
C ARG A 212 -1.73 -8.94 -17.99
N GLY A 213 -1.24 -7.82 -17.48
CA GLY A 213 -1.90 -6.52 -17.70
C GLY A 213 -3.27 -6.47 -17.01
N SER A 214 -3.79 -5.31 -16.74
CA SER A 214 -5.02 -5.22 -15.94
C SER A 214 -6.25 -4.80 -16.75
N SER A 215 -6.08 -4.17 -17.92
CA SER A 215 -7.17 -3.46 -18.58
C SER A 215 -8.35 -4.36 -18.95
N GLY A 216 -8.16 -5.44 -19.71
CA GLY A 216 -9.28 -6.28 -20.16
C GLY A 216 -10.02 -6.97 -19.02
N VAL A 217 -9.30 -7.56 -18.07
CA VAL A 217 -9.86 -8.30 -16.92
C VAL A 217 -10.58 -7.36 -15.95
N VAL A 218 -9.97 -6.23 -15.62
CA VAL A 218 -10.59 -5.24 -14.72
C VAL A 218 -11.81 -4.58 -15.39
N ASP A 219 -11.75 -4.31 -16.69
CA ASP A 219 -12.80 -3.64 -17.44
C ASP A 219 -14.09 -4.44 -17.44
N VAL A 220 -14.04 -5.73 -17.78
CA VAL A 220 -15.25 -6.57 -17.81
C VAL A 220 -15.88 -6.72 -16.42
N MET A 221 -15.05 -6.74 -15.35
CA MET A 221 -15.57 -6.76 -13.98
C MET A 221 -16.20 -5.41 -13.59
N LEU A 222 -15.61 -4.27 -13.98
CA LEU A 222 -16.18 -2.96 -13.73
C LEU A 222 -17.47 -2.72 -14.52
N GLU A 223 -17.62 -3.34 -15.69
CA GLU A 223 -18.84 -3.26 -16.52
C GLU A 223 -19.97 -4.13 -15.98
N ASP A 224 -19.67 -5.17 -15.20
CA ASP A 224 -20.70 -6.06 -14.64
C ASP A 224 -21.57 -5.33 -13.59
N PRO A 225 -22.91 -5.30 -13.75
CA PRO A 225 -23.80 -4.56 -12.86
C PRO A 225 -23.81 -5.04 -11.40
N ARG A 226 -23.33 -6.22 -11.14
CA ARG A 226 -23.26 -6.82 -9.79
C ARG A 226 -22.09 -6.29 -8.97
N VAL A 227 -21.01 -5.83 -9.63
CA VAL A 227 -19.90 -5.15 -8.95
C VAL A 227 -20.34 -3.77 -8.51
N ARG A 228 -20.18 -3.45 -7.23
CA ARG A 228 -20.71 -2.25 -6.59
C ARG A 228 -19.64 -1.31 -6.08
N LYS A 229 -18.42 -1.79 -5.85
CA LYS A 229 -17.30 -1.01 -5.33
C LYS A 229 -16.02 -1.36 -6.05
N LEU A 230 -15.19 -0.33 -6.26
CA LEU A 230 -13.79 -0.44 -6.64
C LEU A 230 -12.92 0.08 -5.50
N SER A 231 -11.96 -0.74 -5.04
CA SER A 231 -10.88 -0.30 -4.16
C SER A 231 -9.54 -0.51 -4.88
N PHE A 232 -8.82 0.56 -5.10
CA PHE A 232 -7.57 0.56 -5.85
C PHE A 232 -6.43 1.16 -5.04
N THR A 233 -5.26 0.53 -5.10
CA THR A 233 -3.99 1.13 -4.70
C THR A 233 -2.98 0.96 -5.82
N GLY A 234 -2.32 2.06 -6.21
CA GLY A 234 -1.33 2.06 -7.28
C GLY A 234 -0.98 3.46 -7.76
N SER A 235 -0.46 3.59 -8.99
CA SER A 235 -0.06 4.90 -9.52
C SER A 235 -1.27 5.82 -9.74
N THR A 236 -1.04 7.13 -9.59
CA THR A 236 -2.06 8.17 -9.82
C THR A 236 -2.62 8.11 -11.24
N GLU A 237 -1.79 7.80 -12.23
CA GLU A 237 -2.21 7.68 -13.64
C GLU A 237 -3.24 6.56 -13.82
N VAL A 238 -2.96 5.35 -13.33
CA VAL A 238 -3.90 4.23 -13.39
C VAL A 238 -5.15 4.52 -12.57
N GLY A 239 -5.01 5.18 -11.41
CA GLY A 239 -6.13 5.60 -10.59
C GLY A 239 -7.11 6.51 -11.33
N ARG A 240 -6.63 7.51 -12.09
CA ARG A 240 -7.46 8.37 -12.92
C ARG A 240 -8.25 7.59 -13.97
N ILE A 241 -7.60 6.62 -14.65
CA ILE A 241 -8.26 5.76 -15.64
C ILE A 241 -9.37 4.94 -14.99
N LEU A 242 -9.09 4.32 -13.86
CA LEU A 242 -10.05 3.48 -13.15
C LEU A 242 -11.22 4.29 -12.56
N MET A 243 -10.96 5.51 -12.06
CA MET A 243 -12.02 6.42 -11.61
C MET A 243 -12.95 6.84 -12.75
N GLN A 244 -12.40 7.13 -13.94
CA GLN A 244 -13.23 7.45 -15.12
C GLN A 244 -14.15 6.28 -15.48
N LYS A 245 -13.63 5.04 -15.47
CA LYS A 245 -14.42 3.83 -15.73
C LYS A 245 -15.48 3.60 -14.65
N ALA A 246 -15.11 3.68 -13.39
CA ALA A 246 -16.01 3.55 -12.25
C ALA A 246 -17.10 4.63 -12.25
N GLY A 247 -16.75 5.86 -12.65
CA GLY A 247 -17.66 7.00 -12.76
C GLY A 247 -18.79 6.78 -13.80
N SER A 248 -18.53 6.03 -14.88
CA SER A 248 -19.56 5.70 -15.87
C SER A 248 -20.73 4.91 -15.29
N ARG A 249 -20.53 4.22 -14.17
CA ARG A 249 -21.50 3.41 -13.45
C ARG A 249 -21.82 3.91 -12.05
N ILE A 250 -21.23 5.04 -11.65
CA ILE A 250 -21.41 5.63 -10.31
C ILE A 250 -21.04 4.61 -9.22
N LEU A 251 -19.96 3.87 -9.43
CA LEU A 251 -19.47 2.90 -8.44
C LEU A 251 -18.90 3.65 -7.23
N ARG A 252 -19.10 3.10 -6.03
CA ARG A 252 -18.36 3.55 -4.86
C ARG A 252 -16.88 3.24 -5.05
N THR A 253 -16.01 4.23 -4.81
CA THR A 253 -14.57 4.09 -5.01
C THR A 253 -13.80 4.41 -3.74
N SER A 254 -12.72 3.66 -3.47
CA SER A 254 -11.65 4.03 -2.56
C SER A 254 -10.35 3.95 -3.34
N MET A 255 -9.60 5.06 -3.35
CA MET A 255 -8.39 5.23 -4.14
C MET A 255 -7.24 5.63 -3.23
N GLU A 256 -6.21 4.79 -3.20
CA GLU A 256 -4.92 5.06 -2.56
C GLU A 256 -3.86 5.16 -3.65
N LEU A 257 -3.39 6.36 -3.89
CA LEU A 257 -2.57 6.68 -5.06
C LEU A 257 -1.17 7.14 -4.66
N GLY A 258 -0.38 7.59 -5.64
CA GLY A 258 0.99 8.01 -5.44
C GLY A 258 1.14 9.15 -4.45
N GLY A 259 2.34 9.27 -3.90
CA GLY A 259 2.74 10.31 -2.97
C GLY A 259 3.99 11.05 -3.42
N ASN A 260 4.22 12.22 -2.84
CA ASN A 260 5.46 12.98 -3.01
C ASN A 260 5.80 13.65 -1.67
N ALA A 261 6.00 12.81 -0.64
CA ALA A 261 6.05 13.23 0.76
C ALA A 261 7.19 14.21 1.05
N PRO A 262 6.91 15.41 1.59
CA PRO A 262 7.91 16.29 2.15
C PRO A 262 8.37 15.78 3.52
N PHE A 263 9.67 15.86 3.77
CA PHE A 263 10.32 15.61 5.06
C PHE A 263 10.99 16.92 5.52
N VAL A 264 10.34 17.62 6.44
CA VAL A 264 10.72 18.97 6.85
C VAL A 264 11.47 18.93 8.17
N VAL A 265 12.70 19.47 8.21
CA VAL A 265 13.56 19.53 9.40
C VAL A 265 13.86 20.97 9.75
N PHE A 266 13.32 21.45 10.87
CA PHE A 266 13.61 22.76 11.41
C PHE A 266 14.92 22.77 12.22
N LYS A 267 15.54 23.92 12.38
CA LYS A 267 16.83 24.10 13.07
C LYS A 267 16.82 23.70 14.55
N ASP A 268 15.68 23.69 15.18
CA ASP A 268 15.48 23.29 16.56
C ASP A 268 15.18 21.80 16.76
N ALA A 269 15.13 21.02 15.65
CA ALA A 269 14.93 19.58 15.70
C ALA A 269 16.12 18.85 16.34
N ASP A 270 15.83 17.73 17.00
CA ASP A 270 16.85 16.74 17.31
C ASP A 270 17.30 16.06 15.99
N LEU A 271 18.50 16.42 15.53
CA LEU A 271 19.00 15.93 14.24
C LEU A 271 19.27 14.42 14.24
N GLY A 272 19.64 13.84 15.38
CA GLY A 272 19.80 12.39 15.49
C GLY A 272 18.49 11.67 15.27
N ALA A 273 17.43 12.09 15.98
CA ALA A 273 16.09 11.55 15.82
C ALA A 273 15.51 11.85 14.41
N ALA A 274 15.84 13.01 13.83
CA ALA A 274 15.41 13.35 12.46
C ALA A 274 16.04 12.42 11.41
N VAL A 275 17.34 12.09 11.55
CA VAL A 275 18.03 11.15 10.64
C VAL A 275 17.50 9.73 10.82
N GLU A 276 17.29 9.24 12.06
CA GLU A 276 16.65 7.95 12.31
C GLU A 276 15.28 7.88 11.65
N GLY A 277 14.48 8.93 11.80
CA GLY A 277 13.17 9.04 11.15
C GLY A 277 13.26 9.13 9.63
N ALA A 278 14.25 9.83 9.09
CA ALA A 278 14.51 9.90 7.65
C ALA A 278 14.84 8.52 7.07
N MET A 279 15.67 7.75 7.76
CA MET A 279 16.01 6.38 7.39
C MET A 279 14.77 5.48 7.36
N LEU A 280 13.91 5.55 8.39
CA LEU A 280 12.64 4.80 8.42
C LEU A 280 11.69 5.25 7.31
N ALA A 281 11.55 6.56 7.09
CA ALA A 281 10.64 7.12 6.09
C ALA A 281 11.11 6.88 4.66
N LYS A 282 12.43 6.78 4.41
CA LYS A 282 13.00 6.63 3.06
C LYS A 282 13.40 5.21 2.74
N MET A 283 14.05 4.49 3.67
CA MET A 283 14.72 3.24 3.34
C MET A 283 13.87 1.98 3.55
N ARG A 284 12.72 2.09 4.23
CA ARG A 284 11.77 0.99 4.32
C ARG A 284 11.39 0.50 2.92
N ASN A 285 11.51 -0.80 2.69
CA ASN A 285 11.31 -1.43 1.38
C ASN A 285 12.12 -0.75 0.26
N ALA A 286 13.37 -0.38 0.54
CA ALA A 286 14.26 0.33 -0.39
C ALA A 286 13.65 1.61 -1.00
N GLY A 287 12.70 2.26 -0.31
CA GLY A 287 11.99 3.44 -0.78
C GLY A 287 10.80 3.16 -1.70
N GLU A 288 10.47 1.91 -1.97
CA GLU A 288 9.32 1.50 -2.77
C GLU A 288 8.02 1.48 -1.95
N THR A 289 7.69 2.64 -1.38
CA THR A 289 6.47 2.82 -0.61
C THR A 289 5.83 4.19 -0.91
N CYS A 290 4.50 4.24 -1.01
CA CYS A 290 3.75 5.45 -1.26
C CYS A 290 3.92 6.51 -0.15
N VAL A 291 4.37 6.09 1.04
CA VAL A 291 4.67 6.98 2.17
C VAL A 291 6.16 7.30 2.30
N ALA A 292 7.02 6.92 1.32
CA ALA A 292 8.43 7.25 1.36
C ALA A 292 8.65 8.76 1.38
N ALA A 293 9.52 9.25 2.26
CA ALA A 293 10.01 10.62 2.17
C ALA A 293 10.68 10.84 0.80
N ASN A 294 10.20 11.81 0.04
CA ASN A 294 10.60 12.01 -1.34
C ASN A 294 11.31 13.34 -1.57
N ARG A 295 11.01 14.35 -0.75
CA ARG A 295 11.58 15.71 -0.79
C ARG A 295 12.03 16.08 0.61
N PHE A 296 13.35 16.19 0.83
CA PHE A 296 13.89 16.56 2.13
C PHE A 296 14.13 18.07 2.17
N TYR A 297 13.31 18.79 2.92
CA TYR A 297 13.45 20.22 3.17
C TYR A 297 14.10 20.42 4.52
N VAL A 298 15.28 21.03 4.55
CA VAL A 298 16.09 21.21 5.76
C VAL A 298 16.40 22.69 5.96
N GLN A 299 16.14 23.22 7.16
CA GLN A 299 16.41 24.62 7.44
C GLN A 299 17.91 24.91 7.33
N SER A 300 18.27 26.02 6.65
CA SER A 300 19.63 26.32 6.19
C SER A 300 20.67 26.21 7.28
N GLU A 301 20.36 26.63 8.54
CA GLU A 301 21.30 26.61 9.65
C GLU A 301 21.75 25.22 10.08
N VAL A 302 21.00 24.18 9.76
CA VAL A 302 21.31 22.77 10.13
C VAL A 302 21.45 21.85 8.92
N ALA A 303 21.32 22.39 7.70
CA ALA A 303 21.26 21.60 6.47
C ALA A 303 22.53 20.79 6.23
N GLU A 304 23.72 21.39 6.38
CA GLU A 304 24.98 20.69 6.21
C GLU A 304 25.13 19.54 7.20
N GLN A 305 24.81 19.79 8.48
CA GLN A 305 24.95 18.78 9.53
C GLN A 305 23.97 17.61 9.30
N PHE A 306 22.69 17.89 9.01
CA PHE A 306 21.68 16.87 8.72
C PHE A 306 22.07 16.04 7.49
N THR A 307 22.47 16.72 6.39
CA THR A 307 22.83 16.06 5.13
C THR A 307 24.02 15.13 5.31
N ASN A 308 25.06 15.55 6.05
CA ASN A 308 26.21 14.70 6.35
C ASN A 308 25.81 13.47 7.16
N LEU A 309 24.99 13.63 8.22
CA LEU A 309 24.51 12.50 9.02
C LEU A 309 23.64 11.52 8.20
N LEU A 310 22.78 12.05 7.32
CA LEU A 310 21.95 11.21 6.45
C LEU A 310 22.83 10.46 5.42
N THR A 311 23.82 11.13 4.84
CA THR A 311 24.78 10.54 3.89
C THR A 311 25.55 9.40 4.56
N ASP A 312 26.06 9.63 5.76
CA ASP A 312 26.76 8.60 6.53
C ASP A 312 25.85 7.40 6.83
N ALA A 313 24.60 7.65 7.24
CA ALA A 313 23.63 6.60 7.52
C ALA A 313 23.30 5.76 6.28
N MET A 314 23.04 6.41 5.15
CA MET A 314 22.67 5.72 3.89
C MET A 314 23.86 4.98 3.26
N SER A 315 25.07 5.54 3.31
CA SER A 315 26.28 4.93 2.72
C SER A 315 26.74 3.67 3.47
N ASN A 316 26.37 3.53 4.74
CA ASN A 316 26.73 2.38 5.56
C ASN A 316 25.76 1.20 5.46
N LEU A 317 24.66 1.32 4.68
CA LEU A 317 23.69 0.25 4.51
C LEU A 317 24.27 -0.88 3.66
N ARG A 318 24.07 -2.13 4.11
CA ARG A 318 24.39 -3.31 3.33
C ARG A 318 23.28 -3.65 2.37
N MET A 319 23.60 -3.65 1.09
CA MET A 319 22.68 -3.99 0.00
C MET A 319 22.92 -5.43 -0.46
N GLY A 320 21.84 -6.16 -0.73
CA GLY A 320 21.90 -7.53 -1.23
C GLY A 320 20.57 -8.27 -1.09
N PRO A 321 20.51 -9.55 -1.50
CA PRO A 321 19.28 -10.36 -1.43
C PRO A 321 18.67 -10.38 -0.03
N GLY A 322 17.35 -10.16 0.06
CA GLY A 322 16.62 -10.08 1.32
C GLY A 322 16.63 -11.37 2.15
N ILE A 323 16.88 -12.51 1.51
CA ILE A 323 17.01 -13.81 2.19
C ILE A 323 18.25 -13.88 3.09
N ASP A 324 19.29 -13.10 2.81
CA ASP A 324 20.39 -12.88 3.74
C ASP A 324 19.96 -11.81 4.76
N ARG A 325 19.64 -12.27 5.97
CA ARG A 325 19.14 -11.44 7.08
C ARG A 325 20.10 -10.33 7.53
N SER A 326 21.33 -10.31 7.02
CA SER A 326 22.30 -9.26 7.29
C SER A 326 22.15 -8.05 6.37
N ASN A 327 21.44 -8.17 5.25
CA ASN A 327 21.20 -7.09 4.31
C ASN A 327 20.09 -6.15 4.80
N GLN A 328 20.24 -4.87 4.49
CA GLN A 328 19.38 -3.78 4.94
C GLN A 328 18.67 -3.07 3.78
N VAL A 329 19.13 -3.31 2.54
CA VAL A 329 18.51 -2.80 1.32
C VAL A 329 18.40 -3.93 0.32
N GLY A 330 17.18 -4.24 -0.10
CA GLY A 330 16.88 -5.21 -1.16
C GLY A 330 17.00 -4.60 -2.57
N PRO A 331 16.73 -5.39 -3.62
CA PRO A 331 16.61 -4.91 -4.98
C PRO A 331 15.34 -4.08 -5.18
N MET A 332 15.26 -3.34 -6.29
CA MET A 332 14.03 -2.82 -6.85
C MET A 332 13.22 -3.97 -7.46
N ILE A 333 11.93 -3.75 -7.67
CA ILE A 333 11.04 -4.81 -8.16
C ILE A 333 11.43 -5.34 -9.55
N ASN A 334 11.92 -4.47 -10.45
CA ASN A 334 12.27 -4.83 -11.82
C ASN A 334 13.22 -3.81 -12.47
N SER A 335 13.66 -4.08 -13.70
CA SER A 335 14.55 -3.19 -14.46
C SER A 335 13.93 -1.82 -14.73
N ALA A 336 12.62 -1.75 -14.99
CA ALA A 336 11.95 -0.49 -15.29
C ALA A 336 11.97 0.46 -14.07
N ALA A 337 11.91 -0.08 -12.84
CA ALA A 337 12.08 0.71 -11.63
C ALA A 337 13.51 1.28 -11.53
N VAL A 338 14.52 0.46 -11.82
CA VAL A 338 15.93 0.90 -11.83
C VAL A 338 16.15 2.00 -12.90
N GLU A 339 15.66 1.78 -14.12
CA GLU A 339 15.78 2.74 -15.23
C GLU A 339 15.11 4.08 -14.90
N LYS A 340 13.93 4.06 -14.28
CA LYS A 340 13.23 5.27 -13.83
C LYS A 340 14.07 6.05 -12.82
N ILE A 341 14.58 5.37 -11.79
CA ILE A 341 15.39 6.00 -10.73
C ILE A 341 16.67 6.58 -11.34
N ASP A 342 17.35 5.82 -12.17
CA ASP A 342 18.61 6.25 -12.82
C ASP A 342 18.39 7.48 -13.71
N SER A 343 17.29 7.50 -14.46
CA SER A 343 16.91 8.67 -15.28
C SER A 343 16.67 9.92 -14.43
N LEU A 344 15.98 9.79 -13.27
CA LEU A 344 15.72 10.92 -12.37
C LEU A 344 17.01 11.44 -11.72
N VAL A 345 17.88 10.54 -11.28
CA VAL A 345 19.18 10.90 -10.68
C VAL A 345 20.10 11.56 -11.73
N SER A 346 20.22 10.95 -12.91
CA SER A 346 21.01 11.52 -14.03
C SER A 346 20.50 12.91 -14.42
N GLY A 347 19.17 13.10 -14.52
CA GLY A 347 18.59 14.40 -14.81
C GLY A 347 18.88 15.45 -13.73
N ALA A 348 18.91 15.04 -12.45
CA ALA A 348 19.31 15.95 -11.37
C ALA A 348 20.81 16.34 -11.45
N VAL A 349 21.68 15.36 -11.76
CA VAL A 349 23.12 15.61 -11.96
C VAL A 349 23.39 16.54 -13.13
N ASP A 350 22.70 16.34 -14.27
CA ASP A 350 22.76 17.23 -15.42
C ASP A 350 22.33 18.67 -15.07
N ALA A 351 21.38 18.81 -14.14
CA ALA A 351 20.93 20.06 -13.54
C ALA A 351 21.84 20.55 -12.40
N ARG A 352 23.04 19.96 -12.23
CA ARG A 352 24.09 20.32 -11.28
C ARG A 352 23.83 19.93 -9.82
N ALA A 353 22.97 18.98 -9.55
CA ALA A 353 22.88 18.37 -8.23
C ALA A 353 24.20 17.66 -7.88
N ASN A 354 24.59 17.74 -6.61
CA ASN A 354 25.77 17.06 -6.10
C ASN A 354 25.38 15.69 -5.54
N VAL A 355 26.04 14.61 -6.01
CA VAL A 355 25.86 13.25 -5.49
C VAL A 355 26.80 13.04 -4.32
N LEU A 356 26.27 12.90 -3.12
CA LEU A 356 27.06 12.69 -1.90
C LEU A 356 27.37 11.21 -1.64
N THR A 357 26.47 10.31 -2.03
CA THR A 357 26.64 8.85 -2.01
C THR A 357 25.74 8.20 -3.06
N GLY A 358 26.07 7.01 -3.53
CA GLY A 358 25.31 6.24 -4.49
C GLY A 358 25.29 6.82 -5.90
N GLY A 359 24.12 7.05 -6.45
CA GLY A 359 23.91 7.71 -7.74
C GLY A 359 23.92 6.80 -8.95
N SER A 360 23.88 5.48 -8.77
CA SER A 360 23.89 4.51 -9.88
C SER A 360 23.27 3.17 -9.50
N ALA A 361 22.85 2.41 -10.51
CA ALA A 361 22.56 1.00 -10.36
C ALA A 361 23.82 0.22 -9.98
N ALA A 362 23.64 -0.90 -9.26
CA ALA A 362 24.74 -1.78 -8.92
C ALA A 362 25.12 -2.67 -10.12
N GLU A 363 26.40 -3.08 -10.17
CA GLU A 363 26.86 -4.05 -11.14
C GLU A 363 26.52 -5.49 -10.70
N GLY A 364 26.19 -6.36 -11.63
CA GLY A 364 25.90 -7.77 -11.37
C GLY A 364 24.44 -8.13 -11.51
N PRO A 365 24.03 -9.34 -11.09
CA PRO A 365 22.65 -9.79 -11.18
C PRO A 365 21.77 -9.12 -10.11
N GLY A 366 20.48 -9.01 -10.42
CA GLY A 366 19.47 -8.39 -9.57
C GLY A 366 19.30 -6.89 -9.81
N PHE A 367 18.12 -6.40 -9.53
CA PHE A 367 17.71 -5.02 -9.81
C PHE A 367 18.12 -4.05 -8.69
N PHE A 368 19.37 -4.05 -8.31
CA PHE A 368 19.86 -3.23 -7.19
C PHE A 368 20.21 -1.80 -7.61
N TYR A 369 19.84 -0.84 -6.75
CA TYR A 369 20.21 0.57 -6.88
C TYR A 369 20.82 1.08 -5.58
N HIS A 370 21.96 1.78 -5.68
CA HIS A 370 22.68 2.25 -4.49
C HIS A 370 21.90 3.32 -3.72
N PRO A 371 21.79 3.24 -2.37
CA PRO A 371 21.27 4.32 -1.55
C PRO A 371 21.95 5.64 -1.88
N THR A 372 21.15 6.64 -2.26
CA THR A 372 21.62 7.87 -2.91
C THR A 372 21.17 9.10 -2.14
N VAL A 373 22.08 10.01 -1.85
CA VAL A 373 21.80 11.36 -1.31
C VAL A 373 22.24 12.40 -2.33
N LEU A 374 21.31 13.28 -2.67
CA LEU A 374 21.55 14.42 -3.56
C LEU A 374 21.45 15.73 -2.79
N SER A 375 22.36 16.66 -3.08
CA SER A 375 22.35 18.03 -2.51
C SER A 375 22.52 19.07 -3.60
N GLU A 376 22.45 20.36 -3.22
CA GLU A 376 22.59 21.49 -4.14
C GLU A 376 21.57 21.50 -5.30
N LEU A 377 20.38 20.90 -5.05
CA LEU A 377 19.30 20.91 -6.02
C LEU A 377 18.66 22.31 -6.12
N SER A 378 18.36 22.71 -7.36
CA SER A 378 17.43 23.83 -7.56
C SER A 378 16.04 23.44 -6.99
N PRO A 379 15.30 24.36 -6.37
CA PRO A 379 13.92 24.13 -5.96
C PRO A 379 13.00 23.65 -7.11
N ASP A 380 13.33 23.98 -8.36
CA ASP A 380 12.59 23.60 -9.56
C ASP A 380 13.12 22.29 -10.19
N ALA A 381 14.00 21.54 -9.53
CA ALA A 381 14.56 20.32 -10.08
C ALA A 381 13.45 19.27 -10.34
N ALA A 382 13.43 18.69 -11.54
CA ALA A 382 12.37 17.76 -11.98
C ALA A 382 12.17 16.58 -11.02
N ILE A 383 13.24 16.08 -10.40
CA ILE A 383 13.17 14.98 -9.41
C ILE A 383 12.30 15.31 -8.19
N LEU A 384 12.11 16.59 -7.84
CA LEU A 384 11.25 17.04 -6.75
C LEU A 384 9.76 17.00 -7.12
N GLY A 385 9.43 17.02 -8.42
CA GLY A 385 8.07 16.92 -8.94
C GLY A 385 7.55 15.50 -9.08
N GLU A 386 8.44 14.50 -9.06
CA GLU A 386 8.13 13.10 -9.35
C GLU A 386 8.16 12.22 -8.10
N GLU A 387 7.28 11.22 -8.04
CA GLU A 387 7.39 10.13 -7.07
C GLU A 387 8.56 9.21 -7.47
N ILE A 388 9.68 9.29 -6.75
CA ILE A 388 10.92 8.56 -7.11
C ILE A 388 10.71 7.04 -6.99
N PHE A 389 10.10 6.59 -5.89
CA PHE A 389 9.82 5.19 -5.58
C PHE A 389 11.09 4.32 -5.55
N GLY A 390 12.11 4.81 -4.83
CA GLY A 390 13.41 4.18 -4.72
C GLY A 390 14.29 4.83 -3.65
N PRO A 391 15.53 4.34 -3.44
CA PRO A 391 16.40 4.69 -2.32
C PRO A 391 17.17 6.01 -2.54
N VAL A 392 16.48 7.07 -2.99
CA VAL A 392 17.08 8.37 -3.31
C VAL A 392 16.49 9.46 -2.43
N ALA A 393 17.34 10.24 -1.76
CA ALA A 393 17.01 11.33 -0.87
C ALA A 393 17.54 12.67 -1.42
N PRO A 394 16.74 13.43 -2.18
CA PRO A 394 17.08 14.78 -2.61
C PRO A 394 16.86 15.77 -1.46
N VAL A 395 17.91 16.54 -1.11
CA VAL A 395 17.90 17.51 -0.01
C VAL A 395 17.92 18.93 -0.56
N VAL A 396 16.96 19.75 -0.12
CA VAL A 396 16.80 21.17 -0.47
C VAL A 396 16.74 21.98 0.80
N THR A 397 17.32 23.19 0.80
CA THR A 397 17.29 24.09 1.96
C THR A 397 16.10 25.05 1.90
N PHE A 398 15.68 25.51 3.09
CA PHE A 398 14.73 26.62 3.26
C PHE A 398 15.16 27.54 4.41
N ASP A 399 14.70 28.78 4.41
CA ASP A 399 15.08 29.78 5.42
C ASP A 399 13.96 30.12 6.40
N SER A 400 12.68 30.05 5.99
CA SER A 400 11.53 30.40 6.86
C SER A 400 10.49 29.29 6.93
N GLU A 401 9.63 29.36 7.96
CA GLU A 401 8.51 28.41 8.15
C GLU A 401 7.51 28.50 6.99
N GLU A 402 7.25 29.72 6.51
CA GLU A 402 6.34 29.99 5.39
C GLU A 402 6.86 29.35 4.09
N GLU A 403 8.17 29.44 3.85
CA GLU A 403 8.82 28.82 2.71
C GLU A 403 8.72 27.29 2.78
N ALA A 404 8.97 26.70 3.96
CA ALA A 404 8.85 25.26 4.17
C ALA A 404 7.43 24.75 3.90
N ILE A 405 6.40 25.47 4.40
CA ILE A 405 4.99 25.12 4.16
C ILE A 405 4.65 25.26 2.67
N SER A 406 5.07 26.36 2.03
CA SER A 406 4.83 26.58 0.61
C SER A 406 5.44 25.48 -0.24
N ALA A 407 6.72 25.14 -0.01
CA ALA A 407 7.42 24.09 -0.73
C ALA A 407 6.83 22.68 -0.46
N ALA A 408 6.42 22.43 0.78
CA ALA A 408 5.73 21.15 1.12
C ALA A 408 4.42 20.99 0.35
N ASN A 409 3.64 22.05 0.18
CA ASN A 409 2.34 22.06 -0.49
C ASN A 409 2.41 22.17 -2.01
N ASP A 410 3.58 22.56 -2.58
CA ASP A 410 3.78 22.68 -4.02
C ASP A 410 3.89 21.32 -4.70
N THR A 411 2.79 20.62 -4.76
CA THR A 411 2.62 19.31 -5.39
C THR A 411 1.14 19.01 -5.58
N VAL A 412 0.82 18.21 -6.58
CA VAL A 412 -0.53 17.65 -6.78
C VAL A 412 -0.85 16.53 -5.79
N HIS A 413 0.16 16.00 -5.11
CA HIS A 413 0.03 14.93 -4.13
C HIS A 413 -0.24 15.46 -2.72
N GLY A 414 -0.86 14.62 -1.87
CA GLY A 414 -1.13 14.95 -0.49
C GLY A 414 -1.40 13.69 0.36
N LEU A 415 -0.48 12.68 0.30
CA LEU A 415 -0.66 11.46 1.09
C LEU A 415 -0.15 11.65 2.51
N ILE A 416 1.15 11.88 2.66
CA ILE A 416 1.82 12.03 3.95
C ILE A 416 2.84 13.16 3.91
N SER A 417 3.09 13.74 5.09
CA SER A 417 4.20 14.68 5.35
C SER A 417 4.86 14.37 6.69
N TYR A 418 6.15 14.67 6.79
CA TYR A 418 6.96 14.49 7.99
C TYR A 418 7.49 15.83 8.46
N VAL A 419 7.39 16.11 9.75
CA VAL A 419 7.83 17.39 10.34
C VAL A 419 8.65 17.13 11.60
N TYR A 420 9.86 17.65 11.66
CA TYR A 420 10.77 17.56 12.77
C TYR A 420 11.06 18.94 13.36
N THR A 421 10.66 19.15 14.60
CA THR A 421 10.86 20.38 15.41
C THR A 421 10.69 20.07 16.90
N SER A 422 11.40 20.75 17.77
CA SER A 422 11.18 20.68 19.23
C SER A 422 10.12 21.66 19.73
N ASP A 423 9.68 22.61 18.90
CA ASP A 423 8.62 23.57 19.24
C ASP A 423 7.23 22.95 18.98
N LEU A 424 6.52 22.62 20.05
CA LEU A 424 5.18 22.02 19.98
C LEU A 424 4.18 22.92 19.24
N ASN A 425 4.24 24.23 19.39
CA ASN A 425 3.32 25.16 18.71
C ASN A 425 3.61 25.18 17.19
N ARG A 426 4.87 25.14 16.80
CA ARG A 426 5.27 25.00 15.40
C ARG A 426 4.78 23.67 14.85
N ALA A 427 5.00 22.56 15.55
CA ALA A 427 4.59 21.23 15.10
C ALA A 427 3.09 21.20 14.72
N PHE A 428 2.21 21.75 15.57
CA PHE A 428 0.77 21.84 15.26
C PHE A 428 0.49 22.84 14.14
N ARG A 429 1.03 24.04 14.18
CA ARG A 429 0.78 25.07 13.16
C ARG A 429 1.20 24.61 11.76
N VAL A 430 2.38 24.02 11.65
CA VAL A 430 2.89 23.48 10.38
C VAL A 430 2.10 22.23 9.97
N GLY A 431 1.79 21.34 10.93
CA GLY A 431 1.00 20.15 10.66
C GLY A 431 -0.41 20.44 10.16
N GLU A 432 -1.06 21.51 10.66
CA GLU A 432 -2.37 21.96 10.18
C GLU A 432 -2.30 22.68 8.83
N ALA A 433 -1.17 23.33 8.52
CA ALA A 433 -1.00 24.09 7.29
C ALA A 433 -0.57 23.24 6.09
N ILE A 434 0.00 22.06 6.32
CA ILE A 434 0.40 21.15 5.25
C ILE A 434 -0.80 20.38 4.70
N GLU A 435 -0.96 20.38 3.38
CA GLU A 435 -2.08 19.75 2.66
C GLU A 435 -1.83 18.27 2.40
N SER A 436 -1.77 17.47 3.47
CA SER A 436 -1.63 16.01 3.43
C SER A 436 -2.72 15.32 4.24
N GLY A 437 -3.12 14.13 3.82
CA GLY A 437 -4.09 13.32 4.57
C GLY A 437 -3.53 12.81 5.91
N MET A 438 -2.20 12.70 6.00
CA MET A 438 -1.48 12.26 7.19
C MET A 438 -0.27 13.16 7.44
N VAL A 439 -0.01 13.51 8.71
CA VAL A 439 1.19 14.28 9.09
C VAL A 439 1.87 13.60 10.28
N ALA A 440 3.13 13.26 10.10
CA ALA A 440 3.99 12.67 11.12
C ALA A 440 4.79 13.76 11.85
N LEU A 441 4.57 13.92 13.12
CA LEU A 441 5.29 14.89 13.97
C LEU A 441 6.38 14.15 14.77
N ASN A 442 7.65 14.46 14.46
CA ASN A 442 8.83 13.80 15.06
C ASN A 442 8.80 12.27 14.98
N ARG A 443 8.31 11.73 13.88
CA ARG A 443 8.23 10.29 13.59
C ARG A 443 8.54 10.01 12.13
N GLY A 444 9.26 8.91 11.85
CA GLY A 444 9.55 8.42 10.50
C GLY A 444 8.57 7.35 10.01
N LEU A 445 7.67 6.85 10.87
CA LEU A 445 6.67 5.84 10.53
C LEU A 445 5.37 6.13 11.28
N ILE A 446 4.25 6.11 10.56
CA ILE A 446 2.90 6.33 11.13
C ILE A 446 1.86 5.32 10.64
N SER A 447 2.26 4.33 9.82
CA SER A 447 1.33 3.29 9.40
C SER A 447 0.85 2.49 10.60
N ASP A 448 -0.47 2.49 10.82
CA ASP A 448 -1.14 1.86 11.97
C ASP A 448 -2.54 1.43 11.48
N GLU A 449 -2.95 0.23 11.81
CA GLU A 449 -4.25 -0.33 11.40
C GLU A 449 -5.44 0.40 12.04
N ALA A 450 -5.21 1.02 13.21
CA ALA A 450 -6.22 1.78 13.93
C ALA A 450 -6.34 3.24 13.47
N ALA A 451 -5.41 3.71 12.61
CA ALA A 451 -5.40 5.07 12.10
C ALA A 451 -6.04 5.17 10.69
N PRO A 452 -6.72 6.29 10.37
CA PRO A 452 -7.29 6.49 9.04
C PRO A 452 -6.17 6.82 8.05
N PHE A 453 -5.76 5.83 7.27
CA PHE A 453 -4.76 5.98 6.23
C PHE A 453 -5.39 6.48 4.94
N GLY A 454 -4.81 7.51 4.32
CA GLY A 454 -5.26 7.99 3.01
C GLY A 454 -4.83 9.41 2.71
N GLY A 455 -4.86 9.74 1.42
CA GLY A 455 -4.44 11.03 0.90
C GLY A 455 -5.58 12.03 0.66
N VAL A 456 -5.17 13.25 0.34
CA VAL A 456 -5.99 14.31 -0.24
C VAL A 456 -5.40 14.69 -1.59
N LYS A 457 -5.96 15.65 -2.31
CA LYS A 457 -5.54 16.03 -3.66
C LYS A 457 -5.56 14.80 -4.59
N GLU A 458 -4.51 14.61 -5.40
CA GLU A 458 -4.39 13.49 -6.33
C GLU A 458 -3.77 12.23 -5.70
N SER A 459 -3.57 12.22 -4.38
CA SER A 459 -3.13 11.02 -3.65
C SER A 459 -4.27 10.09 -3.24
N GLY A 460 -5.53 10.48 -3.42
CA GLY A 460 -6.61 9.52 -3.24
C GLY A 460 -7.95 10.07 -2.77
N VAL A 461 -8.89 9.12 -2.60
CA VAL A 461 -10.26 9.34 -2.14
C VAL A 461 -10.64 8.21 -1.18
N GLY A 462 -11.24 8.54 -0.05
CA GLY A 462 -11.57 7.57 1.01
C GLY A 462 -10.43 7.38 2.01
N ARG A 463 -10.65 6.45 2.92
CA ARG A 463 -9.64 6.05 3.94
C ARG A 463 -9.61 4.55 4.11
N GLU A 464 -8.43 4.02 4.44
CA GLU A 464 -8.22 2.62 4.82
C GLU A 464 -7.77 2.54 6.27
N GLY A 465 -7.94 1.37 6.91
CA GLY A 465 -7.70 1.25 8.36
C GLY A 465 -8.73 2.01 9.20
N SER A 466 -8.58 1.95 10.53
CA SER A 466 -9.53 2.56 11.46
C SER A 466 -10.98 2.07 11.23
N HIS A 467 -11.94 2.59 11.98
CA HIS A 467 -13.38 2.40 11.68
C HIS A 467 -13.79 3.04 10.34
N HIS A 468 -13.09 4.11 9.91
CA HIS A 468 -13.35 4.76 8.62
C HIS A 468 -13.17 3.81 7.43
N GLY A 469 -12.17 2.90 7.48
CA GLY A 469 -11.98 1.90 6.44
C GLY A 469 -13.13 0.90 6.34
N LEU A 470 -13.85 0.63 7.45
CA LEU A 470 -15.05 -0.18 7.45
C LEU A 470 -16.23 0.54 6.79
N GLU A 471 -16.38 1.84 7.05
CA GLU A 471 -17.46 2.68 6.48
C GLU A 471 -17.39 2.75 4.95
N GLU A 472 -16.19 2.60 4.38
CA GLU A 472 -16.01 2.53 2.93
C GLU A 472 -16.72 1.34 2.27
N PHE A 473 -17.07 0.30 3.02
CA PHE A 473 -17.74 -0.91 2.54
C PHE A 473 -19.20 -1.01 3.00
N LEU A 474 -19.74 0.07 3.58
CA LEU A 474 -21.11 0.15 4.07
C LEU A 474 -21.92 1.22 3.32
N GLU A 475 -23.21 0.93 3.10
CA GLU A 475 -24.22 1.88 2.62
C GLU A 475 -25.27 2.10 3.71
N LEU A 476 -25.79 3.32 3.81
CA LEU A 476 -26.80 3.65 4.81
C LEU A 476 -28.20 3.58 4.18
N LYS A 477 -29.05 2.70 4.73
CA LYS A 477 -30.47 2.61 4.37
C LYS A 477 -31.34 3.31 5.40
N TYR A 478 -32.14 4.27 4.97
CA TYR A 478 -33.11 4.94 5.80
C TYR A 478 -34.50 4.26 5.69
N LEU A 479 -35.08 3.89 6.84
CA LEU A 479 -36.45 3.44 6.97
C LEU A 479 -37.25 4.49 7.74
N ALA A 480 -38.37 4.89 7.20
CA ALA A 480 -39.36 5.73 7.88
C ALA A 480 -40.42 4.85 8.50
N TRP A 481 -40.58 4.85 9.80
CA TRP A 481 -41.53 4.01 10.53
C TRP A 481 -42.39 4.81 11.49
#